data_d14c37895b5f94e373fd550048f44938
#
_entry.id   d14c37895b5f94e373fd550048f44938
#
_cell.length_a   1.000
_cell.length_b   1.000
_cell.length_c   1.000
_cell.angle_alpha   90.00
_cell.angle_beta   90.00
_cell.angle_gamma   90.00
#
_symmetry.space_group_name_H-M   'P 1'
#
loop_
_entity.id
_entity.type
_entity.pdbx_description
1 polymer ?
#
loop_
_entity_poly.entity_id
_entity_poly.type
_entity_poly.pdbx_seq_one_letter_code
_entity_poly.pdbx_strand_id
1 'polypeptide(L)'
;MKISLHGFGSMRALRGIGFEFVAPLTVREFRIYLQAQLSTNPEFTDLELLLQSCAFASNEQVLTEDVQLTHDQLLNVLPPVCGG
;
A
#
# COMPACT_ATOMS: atom_id res chain seq x y z
N MET A 1 -10.81 -1.60 -11.75
CA MET A 1 -9.90 -2.40 -10.92
C MET A 1 -9.93 -1.89 -9.49
N LYS A 2 -10.21 -2.75 -8.54
CA LYS A 2 -10.28 -2.37 -7.14
C LYS A 2 -9.10 -2.97 -6.37
N ILE A 3 -8.33 -2.11 -5.71
CA ILE A 3 -7.21 -2.52 -4.87
C ILE A 3 -7.61 -2.27 -3.42
N SER A 4 -7.70 -3.35 -2.64
CA SER A 4 -8.03 -3.28 -1.21
C SER A 4 -6.76 -3.51 -0.40
N LEU A 5 -6.73 -2.93 0.80
CA LEU A 5 -5.54 -3.02 1.64
C LEU A 5 -5.83 -3.78 2.92
N HIS A 6 -4.82 -4.52 3.38
CA HIS A 6 -4.84 -5.20 4.66
C HIS A 6 -3.50 -4.95 5.33
N GLY A 7 -3.46 -3.96 6.23
CA GLY A 7 -2.22 -3.59 6.91
C GLY A 7 -1.94 -4.44 8.13
N PHE A 8 -0.66 -4.67 8.38
CA PHE A 8 -0.19 -5.43 9.54
C PHE A 8 0.66 -4.54 10.43
N GLY A 9 0.73 -4.88 11.70
CA GLY A 9 1.58 -4.18 12.65
C GLY A 9 1.29 -2.69 12.70
N SER A 10 2.30 -1.88 12.50
CA SER A 10 2.15 -0.42 12.50
C SER A 10 1.33 0.11 11.32
N MET A 11 1.05 -0.73 10.33
CA MET A 11 0.27 -0.35 9.15
C MET A 11 -1.20 -0.79 9.26
N ARG A 12 -1.63 -1.31 10.39
CA ARG A 12 -2.97 -1.88 10.54
C ARG A 12 -4.10 -0.85 10.36
N ALA A 13 -3.81 0.43 10.48
CA ALA A 13 -4.81 1.47 10.24
C ALA A 13 -5.29 1.47 8.78
N LEU A 14 -4.55 0.86 7.87
CA LEU A 14 -4.91 0.75 6.46
C LEU A 14 -5.84 -0.42 6.18
N ARG A 15 -6.17 -1.23 7.17
CA ARG A 15 -7.05 -2.38 6.97
C ARG A 15 -8.44 -1.93 6.51
N GLY A 16 -8.91 -2.55 5.44
CA GLY A 16 -10.25 -2.28 4.93
C GLY A 16 -10.36 -1.07 4.01
N ILE A 17 -9.27 -0.38 3.76
CA ILE A 17 -9.27 0.74 2.82
C ILE A 17 -9.13 0.20 1.40
N GLY A 18 -9.89 0.75 0.46
CA GLY A 18 -9.81 0.33 -0.93
C GLY A 18 -9.88 1.52 -1.87
N PHE A 19 -9.34 1.31 -3.08
CA PHE A 19 -9.32 2.34 -4.11
C PHE A 19 -9.70 1.73 -5.46
N GLU A 20 -10.34 2.54 -6.30
CA GLU A 20 -10.69 2.14 -7.66
C GLU A 20 -9.78 2.82 -8.67
N PHE A 21 -9.35 2.06 -9.66
CA PHE A 21 -8.52 2.57 -10.73
C PHE A 21 -9.10 2.12 -12.07
N VAL A 22 -9.02 3.00 -13.08
CA VAL A 22 -9.55 2.69 -14.41
C VAL A 22 -8.51 2.06 -15.32
N ALA A 23 -7.25 2.09 -14.93
CA ALA A 23 -6.16 1.56 -15.74
C ALA A 23 -5.14 0.87 -14.83
N PRO A 24 -4.36 -0.08 -15.38
CA PRO A 24 -3.28 -0.69 -14.61
C PRO A 24 -2.26 0.34 -14.14
N LEU A 25 -1.62 0.05 -13.00
CA LEU A 25 -0.56 0.90 -12.48
C LEU A 25 0.47 0.01 -11.79
N THR A 26 1.70 0.52 -11.70
CA THR A 26 2.76 -0.21 -11.02
C THR A 26 2.60 -0.08 -9.50
N VAL A 27 3.28 -0.95 -8.77
CA VAL A 27 3.32 -0.86 -7.30
C VAL A 27 3.86 0.50 -6.89
N ARG A 28 4.89 1.00 -7.58
CA ARG A 28 5.45 2.32 -7.29
C ARG A 28 4.41 3.42 -7.45
N GLU A 29 3.66 3.38 -8.55
CA GLU A 29 2.61 4.37 -8.80
C GLU A 29 1.52 4.29 -7.75
N PHE A 30 1.16 3.06 -7.33
CA PHE A 30 0.17 2.87 -6.28
C PHE A 30 0.68 3.44 -4.96
N ARG A 31 1.95 3.21 -4.62
CA ARG A 31 2.57 3.74 -3.41
C ARG A 31 2.52 5.27 -3.38
N ILE A 32 2.85 5.91 -4.50
CA ILE A 32 2.82 7.36 -4.61
C ILE A 32 1.39 7.88 -4.45
N TYR A 33 0.45 7.22 -5.09
CA TYR A 33 -0.96 7.58 -4.98
C TYR A 33 -1.45 7.46 -3.53
N LEU A 34 -1.15 6.34 -2.89
CA LEU A 34 -1.57 6.10 -1.51
C LEU A 34 -0.97 7.15 -0.57
N GLN A 35 0.30 7.46 -0.75
CA GLN A 35 0.98 8.46 0.07
C GLN A 35 0.31 9.83 -0.06
N ALA A 36 -0.05 10.21 -1.29
CA ALA A 36 -0.75 11.47 -1.52
C ALA A 36 -2.13 11.48 -0.87
N GLN A 37 -2.84 10.35 -0.89
CA GLN A 37 -4.15 10.25 -0.26
C GLN A 37 -4.05 10.36 1.26
N LEU A 38 -3.06 9.72 1.85
CA LEU A 38 -2.90 9.73 3.30
C LEU A 38 -2.37 11.07 3.83
N SER A 39 -1.64 11.82 3.00
CA SER A 39 -1.09 13.10 3.42
C SER A 39 -2.16 14.14 3.69
N THR A 40 -3.36 13.95 3.15
CA THR A 40 -4.47 14.87 3.36
C THR A 40 -5.26 14.57 4.63
N ASN A 41 -4.95 13.45 5.31
CA ASN A 41 -5.69 13.03 6.49
C ASN A 41 -4.76 13.02 7.71
N PRO A 42 -5.03 13.88 8.72
CA PRO A 42 -4.16 13.95 9.91
C PRO A 42 -4.04 12.63 10.66
N GLU A 43 -5.03 11.75 10.55
CA GLU A 43 -5.01 10.47 11.24
C GLU A 43 -3.89 9.56 10.72
N PHE A 44 -3.43 9.79 9.50
CA PHE A 44 -2.43 8.93 8.87
C PHE A 44 -1.07 9.60 8.73
N THR A 45 -0.86 10.73 9.41
CA THR A 45 0.41 11.46 9.28
C THR A 45 1.62 10.59 9.61
N ASP A 46 1.49 9.76 10.65
CA ASP A 46 2.59 8.89 11.06
C ASP A 46 2.88 7.79 10.04
N LEU A 47 1.92 7.46 9.20
CA LEU A 47 2.08 6.40 8.22
C LEU A 47 2.81 6.85 6.96
N GLU A 48 2.86 8.15 6.70
CA GLU A 48 3.52 8.66 5.49
C GLU A 48 4.97 8.19 5.38
N LEU A 49 5.71 8.28 6.48
CA LEU A 49 7.11 7.87 6.48
C LEU A 49 7.24 6.36 6.31
N LEU A 50 6.34 5.60 6.95
CA LEU A 50 6.35 4.16 6.85
C LEU A 50 6.04 3.68 5.44
N LEU A 51 5.18 4.40 4.73
CA LEU A 51 4.81 4.04 3.37
C LEU A 51 5.99 4.05 2.41
N GLN A 52 6.98 4.89 2.67
CA GLN A 52 8.15 4.97 1.80
C GLN A 52 8.96 3.68 1.85
N SER A 53 8.87 2.94 2.92
CA SER A 53 9.69 1.74 3.15
C SER A 53 8.88 0.47 3.33
N CYS A 54 7.54 0.56 3.33
CA CYS A 54 6.71 -0.62 3.52
C CYS A 54 6.75 -1.51 2.29
N ALA A 55 6.40 -2.78 2.48
CA ALA A 55 6.29 -3.73 1.38
C ALA A 55 4.83 -4.02 1.09
N PHE A 56 4.51 -4.21 -0.17
CA PHE A 56 3.20 -4.69 -0.59
C PHE A 56 3.35 -6.15 -1.02
N ALA A 57 2.40 -6.98 -0.62
CA ALA A 57 2.44 -8.40 -0.96
C ALA A 57 1.07 -8.88 -1.42
N SER A 58 1.07 -9.83 -2.34
CA SER A 58 -0.13 -10.45 -2.85
C SER A 58 0.11 -11.95 -2.92
N ASN A 59 -0.83 -12.75 -2.39
CA ASN A 59 -0.74 -14.21 -2.43
C ASN A 59 0.60 -14.73 -1.89
N GLU A 60 1.00 -14.24 -0.73
CA GLU A 60 2.23 -14.65 -0.03
C GLU A 60 3.52 -14.27 -0.76
N GLN A 61 3.41 -13.39 -1.74
CA GLN A 61 4.57 -12.95 -2.52
C GLN A 61 4.73 -11.44 -2.40
N VAL A 62 5.93 -11.01 -2.02
CA VAL A 62 6.25 -9.59 -1.97
C VAL A 62 6.41 -9.07 -3.39
N LEU A 63 5.76 -7.94 -3.67
CA LEU A 63 5.77 -7.34 -4.99
C LEU A 63 6.85 -6.26 -5.08
N THR A 64 7.64 -6.32 -6.15
CA THR A 64 8.62 -5.27 -6.42
C THR A 64 7.94 -4.05 -7.00
N GLU A 65 8.65 -2.92 -7.02
CA GLU A 65 8.08 -1.62 -7.40
C GLU A 65 7.61 -1.56 -8.87
N ASP A 66 8.17 -2.39 -9.72
CA ASP A 66 7.86 -2.39 -11.15
C ASP A 66 6.75 -3.37 -11.53
N VAL A 67 6.24 -4.15 -10.58
CA VAL A 67 5.14 -5.07 -10.84
C VAL A 67 3.88 -4.27 -11.17
N GLN A 68 3.17 -4.67 -12.22
CA GLN A 68 1.92 -4.03 -12.60
C GLN A 68 0.72 -4.67 -11.90
N LEU A 69 -0.14 -3.82 -11.36
CA LEU A 69 -1.40 -4.24 -10.76
C LEU A 69 -2.45 -4.15 -11.85
N THR A 70 -2.99 -5.30 -12.26
CA THR A 70 -3.85 -5.38 -13.45
C THR A 70 -5.25 -5.89 -13.17
N HIS A 71 -5.54 -6.31 -11.94
CA HIS A 71 -6.85 -6.88 -11.60
C HIS A 71 -7.20 -6.57 -10.16
N ASP A 72 -8.47 -6.76 -9.82
CA ASP A 72 -8.94 -6.59 -8.44
C ASP A 72 -8.16 -7.51 -7.53
N GLN A 73 -7.66 -6.98 -6.43
CA GLN A 73 -6.88 -7.78 -5.51
C GLN A 73 -6.77 -7.10 -4.16
N LEU A 74 -6.39 -7.90 -3.16
CA LEU A 74 -6.07 -7.44 -1.83
C LEU A 74 -4.56 -7.38 -1.70
N LEU A 75 -4.04 -6.24 -1.30
CA LEU A 75 -2.60 -6.09 -1.02
C LEU A 75 -2.39 -6.08 0.48
N ASN A 76 -1.51 -6.94 0.94
CA ASN A 76 -1.04 -6.90 2.32
C ASN A 76 0.02 -5.83 2.43
N VAL A 77 -0.11 -4.95 3.42
CA VAL A 77 0.84 -3.86 3.65
C VAL A 77 1.68 -4.24 4.85
N LEU A 78 2.95 -4.52 4.58
CA LEU A 78 3.88 -4.98 5.61
C LEU A 78 4.76 -3.81 6.05
N PRO A 79 4.82 -3.54 7.37
CA PRO A 79 5.63 -2.42 7.84
C PRO A 79 7.10 -2.67 7.58
N PRO A 80 7.91 -1.61 7.47
CA PRO A 80 9.35 -1.79 7.31
C PRO A 80 9.95 -2.46 8.53
N VAL A 81 10.99 -3.27 8.30
CA VAL A 81 11.72 -3.90 9.39
C VAL A 81 12.62 -2.86 10.03
N CYS A 82 12.36 -2.52 11.27
CA CYS A 82 13.11 -1.51 11.97
C CYS A 82 14.29 -2.10 12.71
N GLY A 83 15.42 -1.42 12.63
CA GLY A 83 16.57 -1.75 13.42
C GLY A 83 17.24 -3.04 13.03
N GLY A 84 16.93 -3.48 11.87
CA GLY A 84 17.52 -4.71 11.36
C GLY A 84 17.15 -5.84 12.22
#